data_3a17e27f1e18abd25a194972b39a97ba
#
_entry.id   3a17e27f1e18abd25a194972b39a97ba
#
_cell.length_a   1.000
_cell.length_b   1.000
_cell.length_c   1.000
_cell.angle_alpha   90.00
_cell.angle_beta   90.00
_cell.angle_gamma   90.00
#
_symmetry.space_group_name_H-M   'P 1'
#
loop_
_entity.id
_entity.type
_entity.pdbx_description
1 polymer ?
#
loop_
_entity_poly.entity_id
_entity_poly.type
_entity_poly.pdbx_seq_one_letter_code
_entity_poly.pdbx_strand_id
1 'polypeptide(L)'
;MYNPWNKARAQSWYQQQPWGCGFNYLPRTAVNWLEMWQAESFDSSTIDQELGWASQYGYNQLRTNLPFTVWQYDRDGLLERINLFLSIAHSHRMKVMLTLLDDCAFSGDEPVIGQQKPPVPGIHNSQAAGSPGRACVLDRRCWPHIEAYVRDIIRYFRHDSRISVWDLYNEPGNGGIFCHTGEFARYDDRLEIYALTLMTHLFSWARQESPSQPLTVAAWHIDDR
;
A
#
# COMPACT_ATOMS: atom_id res chain seq x y z
N MET A 1 -6.20 -15.79 -17.35
CA MET A 1 -4.82 -16.10 -17.78
C MET A 1 -3.95 -14.89 -17.45
N TYR A 2 -2.88 -15.06 -16.66
CA TYR A 2 -1.95 -13.98 -16.33
C TYR A 2 -1.28 -13.48 -17.62
N ASN A 3 -1.44 -12.18 -17.93
CA ASN A 3 -0.86 -11.57 -19.12
C ASN A 3 0.08 -10.41 -18.70
N PRO A 4 1.34 -10.70 -18.39
CA PRO A 4 2.31 -9.67 -18.02
C PRO A 4 2.59 -8.74 -19.20
N TRP A 5 3.00 -7.52 -18.91
CA TRP A 5 3.57 -6.68 -19.94
C TRP A 5 4.80 -7.34 -20.55
N ASN A 6 4.92 -7.34 -21.85
CA ASN A 6 6.16 -7.74 -22.50
C ASN A 6 7.24 -6.67 -22.32
N LYS A 7 8.50 -7.06 -22.52
CA LYS A 7 9.66 -6.17 -22.34
C LYS A 7 9.53 -4.86 -23.14
N ALA A 8 9.07 -4.93 -24.38
CA ALA A 8 8.95 -3.74 -25.24
C ALA A 8 7.95 -2.73 -24.67
N ARG A 9 6.78 -3.20 -24.18
CA ARG A 9 5.76 -2.35 -23.54
C ARG A 9 6.29 -1.72 -22.26
N ALA A 10 6.95 -2.51 -21.41
CA ALA A 10 7.52 -2.01 -20.15
C ALA A 10 8.60 -0.95 -20.41
N GLN A 11 9.48 -1.20 -21.36
CA GLN A 11 10.54 -0.26 -21.72
C GLN A 11 9.99 1.02 -22.36
N SER A 12 9.02 0.93 -23.26
CA SER A 12 8.34 2.10 -23.85
C SER A 12 7.66 2.95 -22.77
N TRP A 13 6.97 2.32 -21.82
CA TRP A 13 6.37 3.05 -20.70
C TRP A 13 7.43 3.76 -19.86
N TYR A 14 8.53 3.07 -19.49
CA TYR A 14 9.61 3.65 -18.70
C TYR A 14 10.27 4.86 -19.37
N GLN A 15 10.53 4.79 -20.68
CA GLN A 15 11.14 5.88 -21.45
C GLN A 15 10.27 7.13 -21.54
N GLN A 16 8.99 7.01 -21.32
CA GLN A 16 8.03 8.12 -21.33
C GLN A 16 7.88 8.78 -19.93
N GLN A 17 8.48 8.18 -18.89
CA GLN A 17 8.40 8.77 -17.56
C GLN A 17 9.54 9.76 -17.33
N PRO A 18 9.27 10.89 -16.64
CA PRO A 18 10.33 11.75 -16.14
C PRO A 18 11.16 11.00 -15.11
N TRP A 19 12.35 11.47 -14.82
CA TRP A 19 13.13 10.96 -13.69
C TRP A 19 12.31 11.04 -12.41
N GLY A 20 12.05 9.88 -11.78
CA GLY A 20 11.27 9.80 -10.56
C GLY A 20 12.14 10.07 -9.32
N CYS A 21 11.76 11.07 -8.53
CA CYS A 21 12.31 11.33 -7.20
C CYS A 21 11.14 11.29 -6.21
N GLY A 22 11.13 10.31 -5.29
CA GLY A 22 9.96 10.06 -4.46
C GLY A 22 10.29 9.53 -3.06
N PHE A 23 9.25 9.34 -2.27
CA PHE A 23 9.33 8.89 -0.89
C PHE A 23 8.09 8.08 -0.49
N ASN A 24 8.20 7.28 0.57
CA ASN A 24 7.02 6.71 1.24
C ASN A 24 6.34 7.80 2.07
N TYR A 25 5.03 7.94 1.92
CA TYR A 25 4.27 9.02 2.55
C TYR A 25 3.29 8.50 3.58
N LEU A 26 3.37 9.07 4.77
CA LEU A 26 2.41 9.02 5.85
C LEU A 26 2.38 10.42 6.46
N PRO A 27 1.21 11.08 6.61
CA PRO A 27 1.15 12.44 7.18
C PRO A 27 1.56 12.43 8.65
N ARG A 28 2.17 13.51 9.13
CA ARG A 28 2.59 13.66 10.53
C ARG A 28 1.46 13.52 11.55
N THR A 29 0.22 13.65 11.11
CA THR A 29 -0.99 13.56 11.93
C THR A 29 -1.52 12.13 12.06
N ALA A 30 -0.93 11.16 11.40
CA ALA A 30 -1.33 9.76 11.46
C ALA A 30 -0.19 8.87 11.96
N VAL A 31 -0.53 7.93 12.84
CA VAL A 31 0.43 6.95 13.40
C VAL A 31 0.75 5.82 12.41
N ASN A 32 -0.23 5.47 11.59
CA ASN A 32 -0.13 4.43 10.56
C ASN A 32 -1.12 4.69 9.41
N TRP A 33 -1.09 3.84 8.37
CA TRP A 33 -1.99 4.01 7.22
C TRP A 33 -3.46 3.74 7.55
N LEU A 34 -3.79 2.97 8.60
CA LEU A 34 -5.17 2.85 9.06
C LEU A 34 -5.72 4.20 9.49
N GLU A 35 -4.98 4.91 10.35
CA GLU A 35 -5.38 6.23 10.82
C GLU A 35 -5.43 7.25 9.68
N MET A 36 -4.45 7.22 8.77
CA MET A 36 -4.42 8.13 7.63
C MET A 36 -5.71 8.08 6.80
N TRP A 37 -6.32 6.88 6.65
CA TRP A 37 -7.40 6.69 5.68
C TRP A 37 -8.80 6.59 6.27
N GLN A 38 -8.98 6.64 7.59
CA GLN A 38 -10.30 6.68 8.22
C GLN A 38 -10.95 8.06 8.07
N ALA A 39 -12.29 8.12 8.01
CA ALA A 39 -13.03 9.37 7.81
C ALA A 39 -12.75 10.42 8.90
N GLU A 40 -12.65 9.97 10.15
CA GLU A 40 -12.47 10.80 11.32
C GLU A 40 -11.07 11.42 11.45
N SER A 41 -10.07 10.82 10.79
CA SER A 41 -8.66 11.21 10.92
C SER A 41 -7.98 11.59 9.60
N PHE A 42 -8.68 11.53 8.48
CA PHE A 42 -8.16 11.96 7.19
C PHE A 42 -7.96 13.47 7.14
N ASP A 43 -6.70 13.91 7.18
CA ASP A 43 -6.32 15.32 7.24
C ASP A 43 -5.78 15.83 5.90
N SER A 44 -6.72 16.24 5.02
CA SER A 44 -6.38 16.77 3.70
C SER A 44 -5.54 18.05 3.74
N SER A 45 -5.69 18.86 4.79
CA SER A 45 -4.96 20.12 4.92
C SER A 45 -3.47 19.89 5.23
N THR A 46 -3.17 18.95 6.15
CA THR A 46 -1.79 18.53 6.43
C THR A 46 -1.17 17.86 5.20
N ILE A 47 -1.92 17.00 4.51
CA ILE A 47 -1.44 16.35 3.28
C ILE A 47 -1.07 17.39 2.23
N ASP A 48 -1.93 18.36 1.97
CA ASP A 48 -1.66 19.44 1.01
C ASP A 48 -0.40 20.24 1.37
N GLN A 49 -0.27 20.63 2.64
CA GLN A 49 0.90 21.36 3.12
C GLN A 49 2.20 20.59 2.95
N GLU A 50 2.22 19.32 3.35
CA GLU A 50 3.43 18.48 3.32
C GLU A 50 3.85 18.14 1.88
N LEU A 51 2.90 17.84 1.00
CA LEU A 51 3.20 17.62 -0.42
C LEU A 51 3.64 18.90 -1.10
N GLY A 52 3.11 20.06 -0.69
CA GLY A 52 3.59 21.36 -1.13
C GLY A 52 5.07 21.59 -0.77
N TRP A 53 5.48 21.27 0.45
CA TRP A 53 6.90 21.33 0.85
C TRP A 53 7.76 20.38 0.03
N ALA A 54 7.34 19.11 -0.10
CA ALA A 54 8.10 18.13 -0.87
C ALA A 54 8.29 18.55 -2.34
N SER A 55 7.26 19.10 -2.96
CA SER A 55 7.32 19.64 -4.33
C SER A 55 8.38 20.74 -4.50
N GLN A 56 8.55 21.61 -3.51
CA GLN A 56 9.57 22.67 -3.54
C GLN A 56 11.00 22.13 -3.56
N TYR A 57 11.22 20.91 -3.04
CA TYR A 57 12.52 20.22 -3.07
C TYR A 57 12.67 19.29 -4.29
N GLY A 58 11.74 19.33 -5.23
CA GLY A 58 11.84 18.59 -6.49
C GLY A 58 11.31 17.17 -6.45
N TYR A 59 10.64 16.74 -5.37
CA TYR A 59 9.93 15.48 -5.36
C TYR A 59 8.75 15.51 -6.33
N ASN A 60 8.61 14.44 -7.10
CA ASN A 60 7.57 14.31 -8.13
C ASN A 60 6.81 12.97 -8.07
N GLN A 61 7.16 12.13 -7.11
CA GLN A 61 6.47 10.86 -6.85
C GLN A 61 6.35 10.61 -5.35
N LEU A 62 5.32 9.88 -4.97
CA LEU A 62 5.16 9.35 -3.62
C LEU A 62 4.53 7.96 -3.65
N ARG A 63 4.74 7.22 -2.58
CA ARG A 63 4.15 5.89 -2.35
C ARG A 63 3.40 5.89 -1.04
N THR A 64 2.18 5.34 -1.02
CA THR A 64 1.36 5.20 0.19
C THR A 64 0.56 3.90 0.15
N ASN A 65 0.27 3.34 1.32
CA ASN A 65 -0.44 2.07 1.45
C ASN A 65 -1.93 2.29 1.69
N LEU A 66 -2.76 1.46 1.08
CA LEU A 66 -4.21 1.46 1.26
C LEU A 66 -4.64 0.33 2.20
N PRO A 67 -5.39 0.62 3.26
CA PRO A 67 -5.78 -0.40 4.23
C PRO A 67 -7.06 -1.12 3.79
N PHE A 68 -6.96 -2.45 3.61
CA PHE A 68 -8.08 -3.34 3.34
C PHE A 68 -9.21 -3.19 4.38
N THR A 69 -8.85 -3.07 5.66
CA THR A 69 -9.82 -2.96 6.76
C THR A 69 -10.68 -1.69 6.64
N VAL A 70 -10.10 -0.56 6.19
CA VAL A 70 -10.88 0.66 5.94
C VAL A 70 -11.80 0.48 4.74
N TRP A 71 -11.34 -0.20 3.67
CA TRP A 71 -12.19 -0.53 2.54
C TRP A 71 -13.39 -1.40 2.94
N GLN A 72 -13.18 -2.40 3.82
CA GLN A 72 -14.28 -3.23 4.30
C GLN A 72 -15.31 -2.45 5.12
N TYR A 73 -14.85 -1.48 5.90
CA TYR A 73 -15.68 -0.71 6.80
C TYR A 73 -16.41 0.44 6.09
N ASP A 74 -15.71 1.19 5.23
CA ASP A 74 -16.17 2.40 4.56
C ASP A 74 -15.61 2.48 3.12
N ARG A 75 -16.09 1.60 2.26
CA ARG A 75 -15.63 1.48 0.87
C ARG A 75 -15.76 2.79 0.11
N ASP A 76 -16.95 3.37 0.10
CA ASP A 76 -17.24 4.54 -0.75
C ASP A 76 -16.50 5.78 -0.24
N GLY A 77 -16.47 5.99 1.07
CA GLY A 77 -15.69 7.06 1.67
C GLY A 77 -14.18 6.88 1.43
N LEU A 78 -13.65 5.65 1.46
CA LEU A 78 -12.24 5.42 1.11
C LEU A 78 -11.96 5.80 -0.35
N LEU A 79 -12.82 5.42 -1.30
CA LEU A 79 -12.65 5.79 -2.71
C LEU A 79 -12.67 7.32 -2.91
N GLU A 80 -13.54 8.03 -2.22
CA GLU A 80 -13.58 9.49 -2.23
C GLU A 80 -12.29 10.11 -1.65
N ARG A 81 -11.79 9.61 -0.52
CA ARG A 81 -10.52 10.07 0.09
C ARG A 81 -9.31 9.78 -0.80
N ILE A 82 -9.26 8.61 -1.44
CA ILE A 82 -8.21 8.30 -2.43
C ILE A 82 -8.27 9.30 -3.58
N ASN A 83 -9.46 9.58 -4.13
CA ASN A 83 -9.60 10.54 -5.22
C ASN A 83 -9.18 11.96 -4.79
N LEU A 84 -9.53 12.40 -3.58
CA LEU A 84 -9.08 13.68 -3.03
C LEU A 84 -7.55 13.72 -2.85
N PHE A 85 -6.97 12.68 -2.27
CA PHE A 85 -5.52 12.54 -2.11
C PHE A 85 -4.77 12.62 -3.45
N LEU A 86 -5.25 11.89 -4.46
CA LEU A 86 -4.69 11.94 -5.81
C LEU A 86 -4.80 13.35 -6.42
N SER A 87 -5.88 14.08 -6.13
CA SER A 87 -6.05 15.46 -6.60
C SER A 87 -5.07 16.41 -5.92
N ILE A 88 -4.85 16.27 -4.61
CA ILE A 88 -3.85 17.04 -3.86
C ILE A 88 -2.45 16.74 -4.40
N ALA A 89 -2.06 15.47 -4.53
CA ALA A 89 -0.76 15.11 -5.08
C ALA A 89 -0.55 15.68 -6.48
N HIS A 90 -1.56 15.60 -7.34
CA HIS A 90 -1.52 16.14 -8.69
C HIS A 90 -1.37 17.66 -8.73
N SER A 91 -2.01 18.42 -7.83
CA SER A 91 -1.85 19.89 -7.74
C SER A 91 -0.40 20.28 -7.44
N HIS A 92 0.35 19.42 -6.73
CA HIS A 92 1.77 19.54 -6.44
C HIS A 92 2.67 18.84 -7.49
N ARG A 93 2.11 18.44 -8.66
CA ARG A 93 2.83 17.78 -9.76
C ARG A 93 3.44 16.42 -9.39
N MET A 94 2.86 15.74 -8.42
CA MET A 94 3.30 14.42 -8.00
C MET A 94 2.39 13.34 -8.59
N LYS A 95 2.98 12.20 -8.94
CA LYS A 95 2.27 10.96 -9.21
C LYS A 95 2.36 10.03 -8.00
N VAL A 96 1.37 9.17 -7.87
CA VAL A 96 1.25 8.29 -6.71
C VAL A 96 1.44 6.83 -7.10
N MET A 97 2.28 6.11 -6.37
CA MET A 97 2.29 4.66 -6.33
C MET A 97 1.37 4.23 -5.17
N LEU A 98 0.33 3.47 -5.46
CA LEU A 98 -0.59 2.94 -4.45
C LEU A 98 -0.24 1.49 -4.14
N THR A 99 0.02 1.20 -2.86
CA THR A 99 0.27 -0.15 -2.35
C THR A 99 -1.02 -0.71 -1.78
N LEU A 100 -1.39 -1.93 -2.19
CA LEU A 100 -2.66 -2.55 -1.80
C LEU A 100 -2.53 -3.43 -0.57
N LEU A 101 -1.53 -4.31 -0.52
CA LEU A 101 -1.28 -5.19 0.61
C LEU A 101 0.07 -4.86 1.27
N ASP A 102 0.17 -5.19 2.57
CA ASP A 102 1.37 -4.92 3.37
C ASP A 102 1.48 -5.91 4.54
N ASP A 103 2.61 -6.64 4.63
CA ASP A 103 2.89 -7.52 5.75
C ASP A 103 3.74 -6.86 6.86
N CYS A 104 4.09 -5.57 6.73
CA CYS A 104 4.79 -4.81 7.77
C CYS A 104 3.87 -4.50 8.95
N ALA A 105 3.47 -5.52 9.71
CA ALA A 105 2.65 -5.40 10.91
C ALA A 105 3.55 -5.46 12.17
N PHE A 106 4.46 -4.50 12.32
CA PHE A 106 5.51 -4.54 13.35
C PHE A 106 5.00 -4.39 14.78
N SER A 107 3.78 -3.89 14.98
CA SER A 107 3.09 -3.91 16.27
C SER A 107 2.79 -5.33 16.77
N GLY A 108 2.66 -6.29 15.85
CA GLY A 108 2.14 -7.64 16.13
C GLY A 108 0.61 -7.71 16.24
N ASP A 109 -0.06 -6.56 16.24
CA ASP A 109 -1.53 -6.49 16.31
C ASP A 109 -2.16 -6.67 14.92
N GLU A 110 -3.35 -7.24 14.87
CA GLU A 110 -4.17 -7.23 13.67
C GLU A 110 -4.80 -5.84 13.45
N PRO A 111 -5.05 -5.44 12.18
CA PRO A 111 -5.60 -4.12 11.88
C PRO A 111 -7.03 -3.95 12.40
N VAL A 112 -7.28 -2.87 13.13
CA VAL A 112 -8.59 -2.55 13.74
C VAL A 112 -8.96 -1.10 13.44
N ILE A 113 -10.23 -0.86 13.06
CA ILE A 113 -10.80 0.48 12.89
C ILE A 113 -10.87 1.21 14.23
N GLY A 114 -10.72 2.52 14.19
CA GLY A 114 -10.77 3.41 15.35
C GLY A 114 -9.41 4.02 15.69
N GLN A 115 -9.33 4.58 16.87
CA GLN A 115 -8.11 5.24 17.35
C GLN A 115 -6.94 4.26 17.44
N GLN A 116 -5.83 4.63 16.84
CA GLN A 116 -4.62 3.83 16.88
C GLN A 116 -3.84 4.10 18.18
N LYS A 117 -3.05 3.10 18.62
CA LYS A 117 -2.15 3.25 19.77
C LYS A 117 -1.08 4.30 19.48
N PRO A 118 -0.62 5.07 20.47
CA PRO A 118 0.48 6.00 20.27
C PRO A 118 1.78 5.27 19.88
N PRO A 119 2.65 5.89 19.08
CA PRO A 119 3.92 5.28 18.70
C PRO A 119 4.83 5.09 19.94
N VAL A 120 5.62 4.02 19.93
CA VAL A 120 6.61 3.75 20.97
C VAL A 120 7.93 4.41 20.57
N PRO A 121 8.42 5.39 21.35
CA PRO A 121 9.65 6.10 21.03
C PRO A 121 10.86 5.15 20.88
N GLY A 122 11.64 5.37 19.83
CA GLY A 122 12.84 4.57 19.55
C GLY A 122 12.57 3.20 18.88
N ILE A 123 11.33 2.81 18.70
CA ILE A 123 10.97 1.58 17.99
C ILE A 123 10.48 1.92 16.57
N HIS A 124 11.13 1.35 15.57
CA HIS A 124 10.81 1.57 14.16
C HIS A 124 9.40 1.11 13.83
N ASN A 125 8.59 2.03 13.29
CA ASN A 125 7.21 1.76 12.85
C ASN A 125 6.39 0.94 13.88
N SER A 126 6.54 1.27 15.17
CA SER A 126 6.02 0.48 16.30
C SER A 126 4.51 0.20 16.25
N GLN A 127 3.75 0.99 15.50
CA GLN A 127 2.30 0.83 15.31
C GLN A 127 1.92 0.50 13.86
N ALA A 128 2.88 0.03 13.05
CA ALA A 128 2.57 -0.43 11.70
C ALA A 128 1.57 -1.58 11.77
N ALA A 129 0.51 -1.46 10.98
CA ALA A 129 -0.55 -2.45 10.87
C ALA A 129 -0.59 -2.99 9.44
N GLY A 130 -0.68 -4.30 9.30
CA GLY A 130 -0.75 -4.97 8.00
C GLY A 130 -2.03 -4.68 7.23
N SER A 131 -1.98 -4.90 5.92
CA SER A 131 -3.15 -4.88 5.05
C SER A 131 -3.12 -6.14 4.17
N PRO A 132 -4.05 -7.06 4.31
CA PRO A 132 -5.29 -7.06 5.10
C PRO A 132 -5.12 -7.37 6.59
N GLY A 133 -3.94 -7.74 7.04
CA GLY A 133 -3.61 -8.34 8.31
C GLY A 133 -3.11 -9.77 8.10
N ARG A 134 -2.13 -10.19 8.91
CA ARG A 134 -1.41 -11.46 8.72
C ARG A 134 -2.32 -12.69 8.92
N ALA A 135 -3.28 -12.61 9.84
CA ALA A 135 -4.27 -13.68 10.05
C ALA A 135 -5.12 -13.93 8.79
N CYS A 136 -5.50 -12.85 8.10
CA CYS A 136 -6.27 -12.94 6.86
C CYS A 136 -5.43 -13.51 5.70
N VAL A 137 -4.13 -13.22 5.65
CA VAL A 137 -3.21 -13.83 4.67
C VAL A 137 -3.11 -15.34 4.87
N LEU A 138 -3.03 -15.81 6.12
CA LEU A 138 -2.95 -17.24 6.47
C LEU A 138 -4.28 -17.98 6.28
N ASP A 139 -5.42 -17.29 6.29
CA ASP A 139 -6.72 -17.93 6.11
C ASP A 139 -7.24 -17.79 4.68
N ARG A 140 -7.15 -18.87 3.90
CA ARG A 140 -7.65 -18.87 2.51
C ARG A 140 -9.13 -18.52 2.36
N ARG A 141 -9.93 -18.60 3.43
CA ARG A 141 -11.33 -18.17 3.43
C ARG A 141 -11.47 -16.65 3.36
N CYS A 142 -10.43 -15.89 3.74
CA CYS A 142 -10.35 -14.46 3.56
C CYS A 142 -10.03 -14.04 2.11
N TRP A 143 -9.38 -14.88 1.32
CA TRP A 143 -8.87 -14.51 -0.01
C TRP A 143 -9.92 -14.01 -1.00
N PRO A 144 -11.16 -14.52 -1.03
CA PRO A 144 -12.21 -13.91 -1.85
C PRO A 144 -12.51 -12.45 -1.50
N HIS A 145 -12.37 -12.05 -0.24
CA HIS A 145 -12.54 -10.66 0.17
C HIS A 145 -11.36 -9.80 -0.24
N ILE A 146 -10.13 -10.35 -0.17
CA ILE A 146 -8.93 -9.70 -0.68
C ILE A 146 -9.05 -9.50 -2.21
N GLU A 147 -9.50 -10.52 -2.95
CA GLU A 147 -9.77 -10.40 -4.38
C GLU A 147 -10.75 -9.28 -4.68
N ALA A 148 -11.88 -9.24 -3.95
CA ALA A 148 -12.89 -8.20 -4.12
C ALA A 148 -12.31 -6.79 -3.92
N TYR A 149 -11.53 -6.60 -2.86
CA TYR A 149 -10.84 -5.34 -2.57
C TYR A 149 -9.88 -4.92 -3.68
N VAL A 150 -8.97 -5.80 -4.06
CA VAL A 150 -7.95 -5.51 -5.08
C VAL A 150 -8.60 -5.17 -6.42
N ARG A 151 -9.58 -5.97 -6.83
CA ARG A 151 -10.30 -5.73 -8.09
C ARG A 151 -11.10 -4.45 -8.07
N ASP A 152 -11.75 -4.15 -6.95
CA ASP A 152 -12.57 -2.95 -6.80
C ASP A 152 -11.75 -1.66 -6.89
N ILE A 153 -10.67 -1.57 -6.11
CA ILE A 153 -9.77 -0.40 -6.13
C ILE A 153 -9.15 -0.22 -7.52
N ILE A 154 -8.59 -1.29 -8.10
CA ILE A 154 -7.96 -1.20 -9.43
C ILE A 154 -8.99 -0.84 -10.49
N ARG A 155 -10.17 -1.47 -10.50
CA ARG A 155 -11.24 -1.18 -11.47
C ARG A 155 -11.66 0.28 -11.43
N TYR A 156 -11.78 0.84 -10.22
CA TYR A 156 -12.21 2.23 -10.05
C TYR A 156 -11.19 3.23 -10.63
N PHE A 157 -9.90 2.97 -10.40
CA PHE A 157 -8.81 3.89 -10.79
C PHE A 157 -7.95 3.40 -11.97
N ARG A 158 -8.32 2.34 -12.69
CA ARG A 158 -7.50 1.65 -13.69
C ARG A 158 -6.95 2.53 -14.82
N HIS A 159 -7.55 3.67 -15.08
CA HIS A 159 -7.12 4.61 -16.14
C HIS A 159 -6.76 5.99 -15.59
N ASP A 160 -6.60 6.11 -14.28
CA ASP A 160 -6.26 7.36 -13.65
C ASP A 160 -4.76 7.67 -13.86
N SER A 161 -4.47 8.74 -14.60
CA SER A 161 -3.11 9.15 -14.94
C SER A 161 -2.31 9.71 -13.76
N ARG A 162 -2.96 10.02 -12.64
CA ARG A 162 -2.33 10.45 -11.39
C ARG A 162 -1.62 9.29 -10.68
N ILE A 163 -2.01 8.04 -10.97
CA ILE A 163 -1.36 6.83 -10.47
C ILE A 163 -0.25 6.43 -11.42
N SER A 164 0.98 6.34 -10.89
CA SER A 164 2.15 5.92 -11.66
C SER A 164 2.28 4.40 -11.76
N VAL A 165 2.11 3.70 -10.66
CA VAL A 165 2.32 2.25 -10.52
C VAL A 165 1.35 1.71 -9.48
N TRP A 166 0.85 0.50 -9.69
CA TRP A 166 0.21 -0.30 -8.66
C TRP A 166 1.24 -1.21 -8.00
N ASP A 167 1.48 -1.00 -6.72
CA ASP A 167 2.27 -1.90 -5.89
C ASP A 167 1.30 -2.86 -5.18
N LEU A 168 1.30 -4.10 -5.63
CA LEU A 168 0.28 -5.05 -5.19
C LEU A 168 0.52 -5.56 -3.76
N TYR A 169 1.80 -5.59 -3.32
CA TYR A 169 2.13 -6.13 -2.01
C TYR A 169 3.47 -5.59 -1.51
N ASN A 170 3.45 -4.93 -0.37
CA ASN A 170 4.66 -4.54 0.34
C ASN A 170 5.17 -5.69 1.20
N GLU A 171 6.43 -6.07 0.96
CA GLU A 171 7.18 -7.04 1.76
C GLU A 171 6.40 -8.34 2.05
N PRO A 172 5.92 -9.06 1.03
CA PRO A 172 5.15 -10.28 1.22
C PRO A 172 5.92 -11.32 2.05
N GLY A 173 5.32 -11.76 3.14
CA GLY A 173 5.92 -12.74 4.06
C GLY A 173 6.78 -12.11 5.16
N ASN A 174 6.87 -10.79 5.27
CA ASN A 174 7.54 -10.18 6.41
C ASN A 174 6.78 -10.46 7.71
N GLY A 175 7.26 -11.44 8.47
CA GLY A 175 6.73 -11.84 9.78
C GLY A 175 7.34 -11.10 10.97
N GLY A 176 8.12 -10.03 10.75
CA GLY A 176 8.80 -9.29 11.82
C GLY A 176 7.82 -8.59 12.76
N ILE A 177 8.08 -8.69 14.07
CA ILE A 177 7.38 -7.96 15.14
C ILE A 177 8.44 -7.30 16.00
N PHE A 178 8.34 -6.00 16.19
CA PHE A 178 9.21 -5.25 17.11
C PHE A 178 8.52 -5.15 18.47
N CYS A 179 8.95 -5.97 19.43
CA CYS A 179 8.45 -5.91 20.79
C CYS A 179 8.86 -4.61 21.49
N HIS A 180 8.11 -4.20 22.51
CA HIS A 180 8.41 -3.02 23.32
C HIS A 180 9.77 -3.07 24.02
N THR A 181 10.32 -4.26 24.22
CA THR A 181 11.66 -4.50 24.77
C THR A 181 12.80 -4.37 23.75
N GLY A 182 12.48 -4.12 22.47
CA GLY A 182 13.46 -4.10 21.38
C GLY A 182 13.86 -5.49 20.87
N GLU A 183 13.26 -6.56 21.39
CA GLU A 183 13.47 -7.92 20.89
C GLU A 183 12.65 -8.13 19.62
N PHE A 184 13.28 -8.78 18.63
CA PHE A 184 12.64 -9.16 17.39
C PHE A 184 11.91 -10.49 17.61
N ALA A 185 10.59 -10.50 17.36
CA ALA A 185 9.77 -11.70 17.32
C ALA A 185 9.29 -11.99 15.89
N ARG A 186 8.96 -13.24 15.61
CA ARG A 186 8.34 -13.66 14.35
C ARG A 186 6.88 -14.03 14.57
N TYR A 187 6.04 -13.72 13.58
CA TYR A 187 4.62 -13.99 13.64
C TYR A 187 4.34 -15.50 13.46
N ASP A 188 4.48 -16.01 12.25
CA ASP A 188 4.20 -17.41 11.89
C ASP A 188 5.05 -17.78 10.68
N ASP A 189 5.80 -18.88 10.76
CA ASP A 189 6.72 -19.31 9.69
C ASP A 189 5.99 -19.68 8.38
N ARG A 190 4.69 -19.95 8.42
CA ARG A 190 3.88 -20.21 7.23
C ARG A 190 3.54 -18.96 6.44
N LEU A 191 3.67 -17.77 7.05
CA LEU A 191 3.27 -16.50 6.43
C LEU A 191 3.92 -16.31 5.06
N GLU A 192 5.22 -16.59 4.94
CA GLU A 192 5.96 -16.43 3.69
C GLU A 192 5.35 -17.25 2.54
N ILE A 193 5.08 -18.54 2.77
CA ILE A 193 4.50 -19.44 1.74
C ILE A 193 3.11 -18.95 1.31
N TYR A 194 2.28 -18.53 2.28
CA TYR A 194 0.93 -18.02 1.99
C TYR A 194 0.98 -16.68 1.25
N ALA A 195 1.83 -15.76 1.69
CA ALA A 195 2.00 -14.46 1.08
C ALA A 195 2.52 -14.55 -0.37
N LEU A 196 3.53 -15.40 -0.64
CA LEU A 196 4.04 -15.62 -1.99
C LEU A 196 3.00 -16.27 -2.90
N THR A 197 2.19 -17.20 -2.35
CA THR A 197 1.06 -17.77 -3.11
C THR A 197 0.02 -16.71 -3.41
N LEU A 198 -0.39 -15.91 -2.40
CA LEU A 198 -1.34 -14.82 -2.56
C LEU A 198 -0.84 -13.79 -3.59
N MET A 199 0.44 -13.45 -3.58
CA MET A 199 1.05 -12.52 -4.52
C MET A 199 0.81 -12.93 -5.98
N THR A 200 0.92 -14.21 -6.31
CA THR A 200 0.62 -14.68 -7.68
C THR A 200 -0.85 -14.50 -8.06
N HIS A 201 -1.76 -14.68 -7.10
CA HIS A 201 -3.19 -14.39 -7.31
C HIS A 201 -3.44 -12.88 -7.51
N LEU A 202 -2.77 -12.02 -6.74
CA LEU A 202 -2.90 -10.56 -6.85
C LEU A 202 -2.58 -10.07 -8.26
N PHE A 203 -1.47 -10.53 -8.86
CA PHE A 203 -1.15 -10.20 -10.24
C PHE A 203 -2.23 -10.66 -11.23
N SER A 204 -2.79 -11.85 -11.03
CA SER A 204 -3.86 -12.37 -11.88
C SER A 204 -5.13 -11.52 -11.76
N TRP A 205 -5.56 -11.23 -10.53
CA TRP A 205 -6.76 -10.42 -10.26
C TRP A 205 -6.61 -8.99 -10.80
N ALA A 206 -5.47 -8.36 -10.52
CA ALA A 206 -5.19 -7.00 -10.98
C ALA A 206 -5.18 -6.90 -12.52
N ARG A 207 -4.58 -7.85 -13.23
CA ARG A 207 -4.55 -7.87 -14.70
C ARG A 207 -5.92 -8.06 -15.34
N GLN A 208 -6.83 -8.78 -14.70
CA GLN A 208 -8.20 -8.94 -15.19
C GLN A 208 -8.95 -7.61 -15.25
N GLU A 209 -8.59 -6.63 -14.41
CA GLU A 209 -9.17 -5.28 -14.44
C GLU A 209 -8.55 -4.37 -15.51
N SER A 210 -7.53 -4.85 -16.22
CA SER A 210 -6.89 -4.16 -17.36
C SER A 210 -6.39 -2.73 -17.01
N PRO A 211 -5.63 -2.52 -15.92
CA PRO A 211 -5.09 -1.20 -15.61
C PRO A 211 -4.10 -0.73 -16.68
N SER A 212 -4.11 0.58 -16.95
CA SER A 212 -3.15 1.20 -17.86
C SER A 212 -1.75 1.33 -17.26
N GLN A 213 -1.65 1.29 -15.94
CA GLN A 213 -0.41 1.40 -15.18
C GLN A 213 0.31 0.04 -15.08
N PRO A 214 1.63 0.03 -14.88
CA PRO A 214 2.36 -1.18 -14.54
C PRO A 214 2.00 -1.69 -13.14
N LEU A 215 2.24 -2.99 -12.93
CA LEU A 215 2.09 -3.65 -11.64
C LEU A 215 3.46 -4.05 -11.12
N THR A 216 3.67 -3.90 -9.82
CA THR A 216 4.89 -4.31 -9.12
C THR A 216 4.58 -4.90 -7.74
N VAL A 217 5.60 -5.35 -7.05
CA VAL A 217 5.63 -5.66 -5.62
C VAL A 217 6.94 -5.17 -5.02
N ALA A 218 6.93 -4.81 -3.75
CA ALA A 218 8.13 -4.53 -2.99
C ALA A 218 8.59 -5.81 -2.27
N ALA A 219 9.59 -6.49 -2.82
CA ALA A 219 10.09 -7.75 -2.26
C ALA A 219 10.77 -7.54 -0.90
N TRP A 220 10.51 -8.46 0.05
CA TRP A 220 11.19 -8.49 1.36
C TRP A 220 12.57 -9.15 1.27
N HIS A 221 12.62 -10.29 0.62
CA HIS A 221 13.86 -11.00 0.36
C HIS A 221 14.09 -11.16 -1.12
N ILE A 222 15.34 -10.98 -1.56
CA ILE A 222 15.84 -11.44 -2.84
C ILE A 222 16.45 -12.79 -2.57
N ASP A 223 15.75 -13.86 -2.92
CA ASP A 223 16.32 -15.20 -2.87
C ASP A 223 16.99 -15.49 -4.22
N ASP A 224 18.30 -15.64 -4.20
CA ASP A 224 19.13 -15.95 -5.38
C ASP A 224 19.01 -17.42 -5.84
N ARG A 225 17.94 -18.13 -5.46
CA ARG A 225 17.69 -19.53 -5.85
C ARG A 225 16.99 -19.67 -7.17
#